data_74cec62300b3b8bd83fbe266ee4daa5d
#
_entry.id   74cec62300b3b8bd83fbe266ee4daa5d
#
_cell.length_a   1.000
_cell.length_b   1.000
_cell.length_c   1.000
_cell.angle_alpha   90.00
_cell.angle_beta   90.00
_cell.angle_gamma   90.00
#
_symmetry.space_group_name_H-M   'P 1'
#
loop_
_entity.id
_entity.type
_entity.pdbx_description
1 polymer ?
#
loop_
_entity_poly.entity_id
_entity_poly.type
_entity_poly.pdbx_seq_one_letter_code
_entity_poly.pdbx_strand_id
1 'polypeptide(L)'
;MPHARPLLRPPAIAKGDTIGVVSPSYAPKQGWLQRGVRALERAGFGVLLDPDVDRTTLFSRAEDKRRADSLMGMWVNPQVKAIIASTGGYGAVRLLPHLDPRVFGGL
;
A
#
# COMPACT_ATOMS: atom_id res chain seq x y z
N MET A 1 -30.54 13.98 -13.50
CA MET A 1 -29.59 12.83 -13.43
C MET A 1 -28.20 13.33 -13.28
N PRO A 2 -27.53 12.95 -12.23
CA PRO A 2 -26.11 13.27 -12.16
C PRO A 2 -25.37 12.55 -13.28
N HIS A 3 -24.49 13.26 -13.94
CA HIS A 3 -23.62 12.64 -14.93
C HIS A 3 -22.63 11.73 -14.22
N ALA A 4 -22.58 10.47 -14.64
CA ALA A 4 -21.54 9.58 -14.17
C ALA A 4 -20.18 10.11 -14.66
N ARG A 5 -19.23 10.29 -13.73
CA ARG A 5 -17.88 10.62 -14.12
C ARG A 5 -17.26 9.39 -14.80
N PRO A 6 -16.51 9.56 -15.89
CA PRO A 6 -15.75 8.46 -16.43
C PRO A 6 -14.84 7.87 -15.35
N LEU A 7 -14.72 6.55 -15.32
CA LEU A 7 -13.75 5.92 -14.46
C LEU A 7 -12.34 6.27 -14.92
N LEU A 8 -11.51 6.72 -13.98
CA LEU A 8 -10.12 6.94 -14.26
C LEU A 8 -9.40 5.58 -14.28
N ARG A 9 -8.68 5.32 -15.36
CA ARG A 9 -7.82 4.15 -15.46
C ARG A 9 -6.39 4.59 -15.25
N PRO A 10 -5.71 4.09 -14.20
CA PRO A 10 -4.30 4.38 -14.05
C PRO A 10 -3.51 3.75 -15.19
N PRO A 11 -2.35 4.31 -15.55
CA PRO A 11 -1.47 3.65 -16.49
C PRO A 11 -1.10 2.25 -15.99
N ALA A 12 -1.00 1.29 -16.91
CA ALA A 12 -0.50 -0.04 -16.56
C ALA A 12 0.94 0.05 -16.07
N ILE A 13 1.28 -0.74 -15.06
CA ILE A 13 2.68 -0.84 -14.62
C ILE A 13 3.49 -1.61 -15.65
N ALA A 14 4.73 -1.23 -15.81
CA ALA A 14 5.66 -1.83 -16.76
C ALA A 14 6.93 -2.26 -16.05
N LYS A 15 7.69 -3.16 -16.68
CA LYS A 15 9.00 -3.57 -16.17
C LYS A 15 9.86 -2.35 -15.88
N GLY A 16 10.53 -2.36 -14.74
CA GLY A 16 11.31 -1.24 -14.25
C GLY A 16 10.56 -0.32 -13.30
N ASP A 17 9.23 -0.35 -13.30
CA ASP A 17 8.44 0.43 -12.36
C ASP A 17 8.60 -0.10 -10.93
N THR A 18 8.46 0.78 -9.95
CA THR A 18 8.57 0.44 -8.54
C THR A 18 7.19 0.19 -7.95
N ILE A 19 7.07 -0.94 -7.25
CA ILE A 19 5.90 -1.31 -6.49
C ILE A 19 6.18 -1.07 -5.01
N GLY A 20 5.31 -0.30 -4.35
CA GLY A 20 5.37 -0.10 -2.91
C GLY A 20 4.62 -1.20 -2.18
N VAL A 21 5.19 -1.70 -1.09
CA VAL A 21 4.57 -2.74 -0.26
C VAL A 21 4.32 -2.19 1.14
N VAL A 22 3.07 -2.24 1.57
CA VAL A 22 2.62 -1.78 2.89
C VAL A 22 1.88 -2.91 3.59
N SER A 23 1.71 -2.80 4.89
CA SER A 23 0.93 -3.74 5.70
C SER A 23 -0.21 -3.00 6.38
N PRO A 24 -1.36 -2.82 5.69
CA PRO A 24 -2.48 -2.05 6.26
C PRO A 24 -3.29 -2.85 7.29
N SER A 25 -3.08 -4.14 7.40
CA SER A 25 -3.74 -5.00 8.37
C SER A 25 -2.71 -5.71 9.24
N TYR A 26 -2.42 -6.98 8.96
CA TYR A 26 -1.42 -7.75 9.69
C TYR A 26 -0.05 -7.68 9.03
N ALA A 27 0.99 -7.95 9.81
CA ALA A 27 2.31 -8.21 9.25
C ALA A 27 2.30 -9.56 8.52
N PRO A 28 3.07 -9.70 7.42
CA PRO A 28 3.17 -10.97 6.72
C PRO A 28 3.91 -12.00 7.56
N LYS A 29 3.64 -13.28 7.31
CA LYS A 29 4.41 -14.37 7.91
C LYS A 29 5.87 -14.29 7.48
N GLN A 30 6.76 -14.62 8.42
CA GLN A 30 8.19 -14.61 8.16
C GLN A 30 8.53 -15.51 6.96
N GLY A 31 9.36 -15.00 6.09
CA GLY A 31 9.77 -15.67 4.87
C GLY A 31 8.83 -15.48 3.67
N TRP A 32 7.55 -15.22 3.90
CA TRP A 32 6.60 -15.01 2.81
C TRP A 32 6.79 -13.67 2.13
N LEU A 33 7.11 -12.66 2.91
CA LEU A 33 7.41 -11.32 2.37
C LEU A 33 8.59 -11.39 1.40
N GLN A 34 9.68 -12.02 1.81
CA GLN A 34 10.87 -12.13 0.98
C GLN A 34 10.61 -12.93 -0.30
N ARG A 35 9.81 -13.98 -0.23
CA ARG A 35 9.41 -14.73 -1.44
C ARG A 35 8.59 -13.87 -2.40
N GLY A 36 7.65 -13.09 -1.86
CA GLY A 36 6.86 -12.16 -2.67
C GLY A 36 7.72 -11.08 -3.32
N VAL A 37 8.64 -10.49 -2.56
CA VAL A 37 9.57 -9.49 -3.08
C VAL A 37 10.40 -10.08 -4.23
N ARG A 38 10.97 -11.26 -4.02
CA ARG A 38 11.76 -11.91 -5.08
C ARG A 38 10.93 -12.23 -6.31
N ALA A 39 9.68 -12.62 -6.13
CA ALA A 39 8.78 -12.88 -7.26
C ALA A 39 8.54 -11.60 -8.09
N LEU A 40 8.31 -10.47 -7.42
CA LEU A 40 8.13 -9.18 -8.10
C LEU A 40 9.42 -8.76 -8.81
N GLU A 41 10.56 -8.92 -8.17
CA GLU A 41 11.84 -8.59 -8.77
C GLU A 41 12.15 -9.45 -9.99
N ARG A 42 11.84 -10.75 -9.93
CA ARG A 42 11.98 -11.65 -11.08
C ARG A 42 11.04 -11.27 -12.22
N ALA A 43 9.89 -10.70 -11.91
CA ALA A 43 8.97 -10.19 -12.92
C ALA A 43 9.45 -8.87 -13.53
N GLY A 44 10.51 -8.28 -13.02
CA GLY A 44 11.13 -7.08 -13.58
C GLY A 44 10.77 -5.78 -12.86
N PHE A 45 10.15 -5.85 -11.68
CA PHE A 45 9.76 -4.66 -10.93
C PHE A 45 10.78 -4.32 -9.84
N GLY A 46 10.91 -3.02 -9.56
CA GLY A 46 11.54 -2.58 -8.32
C GLY A 46 10.55 -2.71 -7.18
N VAL A 47 11.04 -2.93 -5.97
CA VAL A 47 10.20 -3.06 -4.78
C VAL A 47 10.68 -2.09 -3.72
N LEU A 48 9.76 -1.28 -3.20
CA LEU A 48 10.00 -0.40 -2.08
C LEU A 48 9.15 -0.88 -0.90
N LEU A 49 9.82 -1.36 0.14
CA LEU A 49 9.13 -1.81 1.35
C LEU A 49 8.92 -0.63 2.30
N ASP A 50 7.70 -0.53 2.85
CA ASP A 50 7.50 0.34 3.99
C ASP A 50 8.38 -0.12 5.16
N PRO A 51 9.05 0.79 5.88
CA PRO A 51 9.95 0.40 6.98
C PRO A 51 9.29 -0.45 8.06
N ASP A 52 7.98 -0.30 8.25
CA ASP A 52 7.20 -1.03 9.25
C ASP A 52 6.41 -2.20 8.66
N VAL A 53 6.72 -2.62 7.44
CA VAL A 53 5.93 -3.63 6.71
C VAL A 53 5.80 -4.95 7.47
N ASP A 54 6.80 -5.32 8.24
CA ASP A 54 6.84 -6.57 9.01
C ASP A 54 6.65 -6.34 10.52
N ARG A 55 6.26 -5.14 10.92
CA ARG A 55 6.06 -4.83 12.33
C ARG A 55 4.81 -5.52 12.86
N THR A 56 5.01 -6.44 13.80
CA THR A 56 3.93 -7.13 14.49
C THR A 56 3.45 -6.26 15.64
N THR A 57 2.18 -5.83 15.59
CA THR A 57 1.60 -4.97 16.62
C THR A 57 0.15 -5.35 16.87
N LEU A 58 -0.33 -4.99 18.06
CA LEU A 58 -1.74 -5.05 18.36
C LEU A 58 -2.47 -3.89 17.67
N PHE A 59 -3.76 -4.08 17.41
CA PHE A 59 -4.58 -3.00 16.89
C PHE A 59 -4.84 -1.97 18.00
N SER A 60 -4.41 -0.74 17.75
CA SER A 60 -4.65 0.40 18.60
C SER A 60 -4.81 1.64 17.74
N ARG A 61 -5.35 2.71 18.31
CA ARG A 61 -5.49 3.96 17.57
C ARG A 61 -4.15 4.47 17.03
N ALA A 62 -3.10 4.41 17.84
CA ALA A 62 -1.76 4.85 17.44
C ALA A 62 -1.22 4.00 16.29
N GLU A 63 -1.39 2.68 16.36
CA GLU A 63 -0.94 1.78 15.31
C GLU A 63 -1.79 1.89 14.06
N ASP A 64 -3.09 2.13 14.19
CA ASP A 64 -3.97 2.39 13.04
C ASP A 64 -3.51 3.65 12.31
N LYS A 65 -3.20 4.71 13.06
CA LYS A 65 -2.70 5.96 12.47
C LYS A 65 -1.35 5.74 11.78
N ARG A 66 -0.45 4.99 12.39
CA ARG A 66 0.84 4.68 11.79
C ARG A 66 0.69 3.93 10.47
N ARG A 67 -0.21 2.94 10.42
CA ARG A 67 -0.49 2.20 9.18
C ARG A 67 -1.09 3.11 8.10
N ALA A 68 -1.99 4.00 8.49
CA ALA A 68 -2.57 4.97 7.58
C ALA A 68 -1.50 5.93 7.03
N ASP A 69 -0.62 6.42 7.89
CA ASP A 69 0.48 7.29 7.47
C ASP A 69 1.43 6.58 6.51
N SER A 70 1.72 5.29 6.74
CA SER A 70 2.52 4.47 5.83
C SER A 70 1.88 4.37 4.46
N LEU A 71 0.59 4.11 4.40
CA LEU A 71 -0.14 4.03 3.14
C LEU A 71 -0.13 5.38 2.41
N MET A 72 -0.43 6.46 3.11
CA MET A 72 -0.44 7.79 2.49
C MET A 72 0.93 8.22 2.02
N GLY A 73 1.99 7.92 2.80
CA GLY A 73 3.36 8.22 2.38
C GLY A 73 3.76 7.48 1.11
N MET A 74 3.34 6.23 0.98
CA MET A 74 3.57 5.45 -0.23
C MET A 74 2.77 5.99 -1.41
N TRP A 75 1.53 6.41 -1.16
CA TRP A 75 0.65 6.97 -2.18
C TRP A 75 1.22 8.23 -2.82
N VAL A 76 1.80 9.12 -2.02
CA VAL A 76 2.36 10.38 -2.54
C VAL A 76 3.79 10.26 -3.05
N ASN A 77 4.41 9.10 -2.90
CA ASN A 77 5.78 8.89 -3.37
C ASN A 77 5.80 8.83 -4.91
N PRO A 78 6.46 9.78 -5.58
CA PRO A 78 6.43 9.85 -7.05
C PRO A 78 7.15 8.68 -7.72
N GLN A 79 7.99 7.95 -7.01
CA GLN A 79 8.70 6.79 -7.55
C GLN A 79 7.85 5.53 -7.54
N VAL A 80 6.77 5.50 -6.75
CA VAL A 80 5.91 4.35 -6.60
C VAL A 80 4.79 4.41 -7.63
N LYS A 81 4.67 3.38 -8.47
CA LYS A 81 3.67 3.31 -9.53
C LYS A 81 2.49 2.42 -9.18
N ALA A 82 2.65 1.53 -8.21
CA ALA A 82 1.58 0.69 -7.69
C ALA A 82 1.86 0.38 -6.22
N ILE A 83 0.81 0.10 -5.47
CA ILE A 83 0.92 -0.28 -4.07
C ILE A 83 0.25 -1.63 -3.89
N ILE A 84 0.95 -2.54 -3.22
CA ILE A 84 0.44 -3.85 -2.87
C ILE A 84 0.45 -3.99 -1.36
N ALA A 85 -0.65 -4.48 -0.80
CA ALA A 85 -0.68 -4.89 0.60
C ALA A 85 0.07 -6.22 0.75
N SER A 86 0.92 -6.31 1.77
CA SER A 86 1.69 -7.53 2.04
C SER A 86 0.75 -8.70 2.39
N THR A 87 -0.32 -8.41 3.12
CA THR A 87 -1.40 -9.34 3.42
C THR A 87 -2.71 -8.56 3.44
N GLY A 88 -3.80 -9.21 3.10
CA GLY A 88 -5.13 -8.70 3.33
C GLY A 88 -5.63 -9.10 4.72
N GLY A 89 -6.81 -8.64 5.08
CA GLY A 89 -7.53 -9.15 6.23
C GLY A 89 -8.02 -8.10 7.20
N TYR A 90 -8.29 -8.55 8.41
CA TYR A 90 -8.86 -7.73 9.48
C TYR A 90 -7.96 -6.56 9.83
N GLY A 91 -8.57 -5.43 10.09
CA GLY A 91 -7.90 -4.24 10.59
C GLY A 91 -7.66 -3.17 9.54
N ALA A 92 -7.71 -3.49 8.26
CA ALA A 92 -7.54 -2.47 7.20
C ALA A 92 -8.62 -1.39 7.28
N VAL A 93 -9.85 -1.74 7.59
CA VAL A 93 -10.96 -0.78 7.75
C VAL A 93 -10.69 0.23 8.87
N ARG A 94 -9.87 -0.11 9.85
CA ARG A 94 -9.51 0.77 10.97
C ARG A 94 -8.67 1.97 10.54
N LEU A 95 -8.12 1.94 9.32
CA LEU A 95 -7.36 3.05 8.76
C LEU A 95 -8.25 4.21 8.30
N LEU A 96 -9.50 3.94 7.95
CA LEU A 96 -10.38 4.93 7.32
C LEU A 96 -10.47 6.26 8.08
N PRO A 97 -10.64 6.29 9.41
CA PRO A 97 -10.69 7.56 10.14
C PRO A 97 -9.39 8.36 10.11
N HIS A 98 -8.28 7.72 9.78
CA HIS A 98 -6.95 8.32 9.79
C HIS A 98 -6.46 8.70 8.38
N LEU A 99 -7.22 8.34 7.34
CA LEU A 99 -6.87 8.69 5.98
C LEU A 99 -7.37 10.10 5.66
N ASP A 100 -6.52 10.90 5.05
CA ASP A 100 -6.89 12.23 4.57
C ASP A 100 -7.37 12.10 3.12
N PRO A 101 -8.67 12.35 2.84
CA PRO A 101 -9.19 12.24 1.48
C PRO A 101 -8.47 13.12 0.47
N ARG A 102 -7.88 14.24 0.90
CA ARG A 102 -7.15 15.15 0.02
C ARG A 102 -5.90 14.50 -0.57
N VAL A 103 -5.30 13.55 0.16
CA VAL A 103 -4.12 12.82 -0.32
C VAL A 103 -4.49 12.01 -1.57
N PHE A 104 -5.69 11.46 -1.61
CA PHE A 104 -6.15 10.57 -2.69
C PHE A 104 -6.96 11.32 -3.76
N GLY A 105 -7.36 12.55 -3.49
CA GLY A 105 -8.26 13.33 -4.35
C GLY A 105 -7.58 14.03 -5.51
N GLY A 106 -6.26 13.97 -5.63
CA GLY A 106 -5.50 14.60 -6.70
C GLY A 106 -5.37 13.77 -7.98
N LEU A 107 -6.14 12.72 -8.08
CA LEU A 107 -6.12 11.83 -9.25
C LEU A 107 -6.94 12.40 -10.40
#